data_254c7dd2cb199015cf28b524f791bec4
#
_entry.id   254c7dd2cb199015cf28b524f791bec4
#
_cell.length_a   1.000
_cell.length_b   1.000
_cell.length_c   1.000
_cell.angle_alpha   90.00
_cell.angle_beta   90.00
_cell.angle_gamma   90.00
#
_symmetry.space_group_name_H-M   'P 1'
#
loop_
_entity.id
_entity.type
_entity.pdbx_description
1 polymer ?
#
loop_
_entity_poly.entity_id
_entity_poly.type
_entity_poly.pdbx_seq_one_letter_code
_entity_poly.pdbx_strand_id
1 'polypeptide(L)'
;MVNEIQVKSILNKHKQRDDWFLDDYSVNPYEGCSFNCIYCYIRGSKYGENMAKTLSAKVNSPELLEKQLSRRARKGEYGIIALSSSTEPYMPIEEKLKLTRKLLEIILKYKFPLHVLTKSKLVLRDLDLLKEIDKNAVLPSDLKPKLKHGVIISFSISTLDEKLAKILEPGAPAPRERLETMKKCKEEGFLTGACYIPVLAFISDTEEQLDKMIKTAKDYGADYVLVGALTLFGNGPADCKTLYYKFLERYFPELLPKYKSLFKIFFQPTKEYQEELQERSIRICSNYKIKNRIVL
;
A
#
# COMPACT_ATOMS: atom_id res chain seq x y z
N MET A 1 0.19 -22.77 8.94
CA MET A 1 1.64 -22.87 8.67
C MET A 1 1.97 -21.99 7.48
N VAL A 2 3.14 -21.35 7.47
CA VAL A 2 3.63 -20.59 6.31
C VAL A 2 4.53 -21.50 5.50
N ASN A 3 4.29 -21.57 4.20
CA ASN A 3 5.14 -22.36 3.32
C ASN A 3 6.42 -21.61 2.99
N GLU A 4 7.53 -22.29 2.94
CA GLU A 4 8.78 -21.76 2.44
C GLU A 4 8.91 -22.07 0.95
N ILE A 5 9.16 -21.04 0.16
CA ILE A 5 9.34 -21.18 -1.29
C ILE A 5 10.63 -20.51 -1.75
N GLN A 6 11.16 -21.02 -2.83
CA GLN A 6 12.28 -20.38 -3.55
C GLN A 6 11.78 -19.76 -4.84
N VAL A 7 12.25 -18.55 -5.13
CA VAL A 7 11.89 -17.81 -6.33
C VAL A 7 13.13 -17.54 -7.21
N LYS A 8 12.91 -17.20 -8.49
CA LYS A 8 13.98 -16.91 -9.44
C LYS A 8 14.43 -15.45 -9.41
N SER A 9 13.55 -14.56 -8.95
CA SER A 9 13.78 -13.11 -8.88
C SER A 9 12.93 -12.51 -7.78
N ILE A 10 13.38 -11.40 -7.18
CA ILE A 10 12.64 -10.68 -6.14
C ILE A 10 12.44 -9.20 -6.47
N LEU A 11 13.39 -8.56 -7.15
CA LEU A 11 13.30 -7.16 -7.57
C LEU A 11 12.62 -7.09 -8.95
N ASN A 12 11.44 -6.52 -9.00
CA ASN A 12 10.72 -6.27 -10.24
C ASN A 12 10.95 -4.82 -10.67
N LYS A 13 11.47 -4.59 -11.88
CA LYS A 13 11.61 -3.25 -12.47
C LYS A 13 10.32 -2.89 -13.20
N HIS A 14 9.80 -1.70 -12.92
CA HIS A 14 8.65 -1.15 -13.63
C HIS A 14 9.09 -0.55 -14.98
N LYS A 15 8.22 -0.59 -15.98
CA LYS A 15 8.50 0.02 -17.28
C LYS A 15 8.55 1.54 -17.19
N GLN A 16 7.70 2.10 -16.36
CA GLN A 16 7.58 3.53 -16.06
C GLN A 16 7.32 3.65 -14.56
N ARG A 17 7.88 4.69 -13.93
CA ARG A 17 7.60 5.04 -12.53
C ARG A 17 6.13 5.38 -12.37
N ASP A 18 5.52 4.86 -11.33
CA ASP A 18 4.17 5.25 -10.94
C ASP A 18 4.18 6.65 -10.30
N ASP A 19 3.27 7.53 -10.75
CA ASP A 19 3.22 8.92 -10.26
C ASP A 19 2.65 9.04 -8.83
N TRP A 20 1.98 7.99 -8.34
CA TRP A 20 1.39 7.98 -7.00
C TRP A 20 2.37 7.47 -5.96
N PHE A 21 2.99 6.33 -6.22
CA PHE A 21 3.88 5.64 -5.28
C PHE A 21 5.35 5.91 -5.56
N LEU A 22 5.67 6.54 -6.68
CA LEU A 22 7.01 6.90 -7.15
C LEU A 22 7.94 5.70 -7.31
N ASP A 23 7.40 4.50 -7.50
CA ASP A 23 8.18 3.28 -7.52
C ASP A 23 8.74 2.92 -8.90
N ASP A 24 10.06 2.80 -8.95
CA ASP A 24 10.81 2.27 -10.10
C ASP A 24 10.93 0.75 -10.02
N TYR A 25 10.90 0.24 -8.79
CA TYR A 25 11.03 -1.18 -8.47
C TYR A 25 10.01 -1.60 -7.42
N SER A 26 9.66 -2.89 -7.41
CA SER A 26 8.93 -3.49 -6.29
C SER A 26 9.58 -4.76 -5.78
N VAL A 27 9.45 -4.99 -4.48
CA VAL A 27 9.93 -6.17 -3.76
C VAL A 27 8.81 -6.70 -2.87
N ASN A 28 8.49 -7.99 -3.01
CA ASN A 28 7.47 -8.66 -2.19
C ASN A 28 8.08 -9.92 -1.56
N PRO A 29 8.47 -9.89 -0.27
CA PRO A 29 9.11 -11.03 0.40
C PRO A 29 8.18 -12.22 0.65
N TYR A 30 6.88 -11.99 0.56
CA TYR A 30 5.84 -12.99 0.78
C TYR A 30 4.95 -13.16 -0.44
N GLU A 31 4.22 -14.28 -0.50
CA GLU A 31 3.04 -14.49 -1.35
C GLU A 31 1.84 -14.77 -0.46
N GLY A 32 0.68 -14.18 -0.81
CA GLY A 32 -0.48 -14.13 0.06
C GLY A 32 -0.34 -13.06 1.13
N CYS A 33 -1.43 -12.85 1.88
CA CYS A 33 -1.49 -11.85 2.93
C CYS A 33 -2.47 -12.29 4.02
N SER A 34 -2.01 -12.39 5.27
CA SER A 34 -2.84 -12.79 6.40
C SER A 34 -3.89 -11.74 6.81
N PHE A 35 -3.79 -10.50 6.31
CA PHE A 35 -4.79 -9.48 6.56
C PHE A 35 -6.12 -9.75 5.85
N ASN A 36 -6.08 -10.56 4.78
CA ASN A 36 -7.26 -11.16 4.16
C ASN A 36 -8.35 -10.18 3.74
N CYS A 37 -7.98 -8.97 3.31
CA CYS A 37 -8.94 -7.96 2.86
C CYS A 37 -9.81 -8.50 1.73
N ILE A 38 -11.14 -8.34 1.85
CA ILE A 38 -12.08 -8.87 0.85
C ILE A 38 -12.03 -8.10 -0.48
N TYR A 39 -11.66 -6.83 -0.43
CA TYR A 39 -11.53 -5.95 -1.59
C TYR A 39 -10.13 -5.96 -2.22
N CYS A 40 -9.19 -6.78 -1.71
CA CYS A 40 -7.81 -6.75 -2.17
C CYS A 40 -7.72 -7.04 -3.67
N TYR A 41 -7.24 -6.06 -4.44
CA TYR A 41 -7.17 -6.14 -5.90
C TYR A 41 -6.27 -7.28 -6.42
N ILE A 42 -5.41 -7.82 -5.56
CA ILE A 42 -4.58 -8.98 -5.90
C ILE A 42 -5.45 -10.23 -6.11
N ARG A 43 -6.57 -10.34 -5.38
CA ARG A 43 -7.53 -11.44 -5.56
C ARG A 43 -8.19 -11.32 -6.94
N GLY A 44 -8.15 -12.38 -7.72
CA GLY A 44 -8.67 -12.42 -9.10
C GLY A 44 -7.74 -11.83 -10.15
N SER A 45 -6.57 -11.31 -9.77
CA SER A 45 -5.51 -10.93 -10.68
C SER A 45 -4.51 -12.08 -10.89
N LYS A 46 -3.70 -11.97 -11.94
CA LYS A 46 -2.61 -12.94 -12.22
C LYS A 46 -1.57 -13.07 -11.09
N TYR A 47 -1.55 -12.15 -10.14
CA TYR A 47 -0.63 -12.16 -8.99
C TYR A 47 -1.24 -12.81 -7.75
N GLY A 48 -2.54 -13.15 -7.78
CA GLY A 48 -3.30 -13.63 -6.64
C GLY A 48 -3.81 -15.06 -6.73
N GLU A 49 -3.37 -15.85 -7.72
CA GLU A 49 -3.87 -17.23 -7.95
C GLU A 49 -3.81 -18.13 -6.69
N ASN A 50 -2.79 -17.95 -5.86
CA ASN A 50 -2.60 -18.74 -4.64
C ASN A 50 -3.01 -18.02 -3.35
N MET A 51 -3.46 -16.78 -3.42
CA MET A 51 -3.71 -15.93 -2.25
C MET A 51 -4.73 -16.49 -1.27
N ALA A 52 -5.72 -17.23 -1.77
CA ALA A 52 -6.75 -17.85 -0.94
C ALA A 52 -6.28 -19.16 -0.30
N LYS A 53 -5.18 -19.75 -0.76
CA LYS A 53 -4.78 -21.11 -0.38
C LYS A 53 -3.60 -21.15 0.57
N THR A 54 -2.60 -20.28 0.39
CA THR A 54 -1.34 -20.40 1.13
C THR A 54 -0.66 -19.06 1.34
N LEU A 55 -0.19 -18.83 2.55
CA LEU A 55 0.81 -17.80 2.84
C LEU A 55 2.19 -18.43 2.67
N SER A 56 3.02 -17.83 1.83
CA SER A 56 4.37 -18.34 1.54
C SER A 56 5.43 -17.28 1.79
N ALA A 57 6.57 -17.70 2.33
CA ALA A 57 7.76 -16.89 2.54
C ALA A 57 8.83 -17.21 1.47
N LYS A 58 9.32 -16.22 0.77
CA LYS A 58 10.36 -16.35 -0.26
C LYS A 58 11.74 -16.39 0.40
N VAL A 59 12.10 -17.55 0.95
CA VAL A 59 13.26 -17.69 1.85
C VAL A 59 14.61 -17.32 1.24
N ASN A 60 14.76 -17.42 -0.09
CA ASN A 60 15.95 -17.01 -0.82
C ASN A 60 15.94 -15.55 -1.30
N SER A 61 14.92 -14.77 -0.89
CA SER A 61 14.79 -13.37 -1.32
C SER A 61 15.96 -12.46 -0.89
N PRO A 62 16.61 -12.63 0.28
CA PRO A 62 17.76 -11.80 0.63
C PRO A 62 18.93 -11.98 -0.33
N GLU A 63 19.32 -13.20 -0.63
CA GLU A 63 20.43 -13.51 -1.57
C GLU A 63 20.17 -12.96 -2.98
N LEU A 64 18.92 -13.13 -3.44
CA LEU A 64 18.52 -12.61 -4.75
C LEU A 64 18.52 -11.09 -4.79
N LEU A 65 17.99 -10.43 -3.75
CA LEU A 65 17.95 -8.97 -3.67
C LEU A 65 19.37 -8.40 -3.64
N GLU A 66 20.28 -8.98 -2.85
CA GLU A 66 21.67 -8.56 -2.79
C GLU A 66 22.35 -8.62 -4.17
N LYS A 67 22.19 -9.73 -4.88
CA LYS A 67 22.73 -9.90 -6.24
C LYS A 67 22.13 -8.88 -7.22
N GLN A 68 20.82 -8.62 -7.13
CA GLN A 68 20.12 -7.72 -8.04
C GLN A 68 20.45 -6.25 -7.75
N LEU A 69 20.47 -5.81 -6.49
CA LEU A 69 20.79 -4.43 -6.11
C LEU A 69 22.29 -4.11 -6.34
N SER A 70 23.19 -5.06 -6.07
CA SER A 70 24.60 -4.89 -6.39
C SER A 70 24.84 -4.58 -7.87
N ARG A 71 24.13 -5.28 -8.77
CA ARG A 71 24.23 -5.02 -10.22
C ARG A 71 23.70 -3.65 -10.59
N ARG A 72 22.57 -3.24 -10.01
CA ARG A 72 21.95 -1.93 -10.26
C ARG A 72 22.82 -0.79 -9.75
N ALA A 73 23.30 -0.89 -8.51
CA ALA A 73 24.17 0.12 -7.91
C ALA A 73 25.45 0.35 -8.73
N ARG A 74 26.08 -0.72 -9.22
CA ARG A 74 27.27 -0.61 -10.10
C ARG A 74 27.01 0.12 -11.41
N LYS A 75 25.75 0.09 -11.89
CA LYS A 75 25.32 0.81 -13.11
C LYS A 75 24.77 2.21 -12.83
N GLY A 76 24.70 2.63 -11.57
CA GLY A 76 24.04 3.89 -11.18
C GLY A 76 22.52 3.88 -11.39
N GLU A 77 21.90 2.70 -11.53
CA GLU A 77 20.44 2.55 -11.80
C GLU A 77 19.63 2.62 -10.49
N TYR A 78 19.74 3.74 -9.78
CA TYR A 78 18.99 3.97 -8.56
C TYR A 78 17.54 4.32 -8.89
N GLY A 79 16.63 3.83 -8.05
CA GLY A 79 15.18 4.06 -8.16
C GLY A 79 14.50 3.71 -6.86
N ILE A 80 13.33 4.28 -6.59
CA ILE A 80 12.54 3.98 -5.39
C ILE A 80 12.03 2.54 -5.45
N ILE A 81 12.25 1.79 -4.37
CA ILE A 81 11.74 0.43 -4.21
C ILE A 81 10.43 0.51 -3.42
N ALA A 82 9.29 0.14 -4.02
CA ALA A 82 8.08 -0.14 -3.26
C ALA A 82 8.22 -1.48 -2.51
N LEU A 83 8.20 -1.42 -1.20
CA LEU A 83 8.17 -2.61 -0.37
C LEU A 83 6.74 -3.09 -0.23
N SER A 84 6.48 -4.24 -0.84
CA SER A 84 5.20 -4.95 -0.78
C SER A 84 4.03 -4.24 -1.45
N SER A 85 4.14 -4.03 -2.76
CA SER A 85 3.04 -3.57 -3.60
C SER A 85 1.88 -4.57 -3.72
N SER A 86 2.11 -5.86 -3.49
CA SER A 86 1.11 -6.93 -3.65
C SER A 86 0.82 -7.75 -2.40
N THR A 87 1.54 -7.50 -1.32
CA THR A 87 1.33 -8.17 -0.01
C THR A 87 1.50 -7.15 1.12
N GLU A 88 1.48 -7.64 2.37
CA GLU A 88 1.85 -6.84 3.54
C GLU A 88 3.26 -7.23 4.00
N PRO A 89 4.21 -6.29 4.11
CA PRO A 89 5.59 -6.61 4.51
C PRO A 89 5.71 -6.91 6.01
N TYR A 90 4.79 -6.43 6.81
CA TYR A 90 4.79 -6.50 8.26
C TYR A 90 3.62 -7.31 8.82
N MET A 91 3.32 -8.45 8.16
CA MET A 91 2.39 -9.44 8.71
C MET A 91 2.91 -9.98 10.07
N PRO A 92 2.03 -10.53 10.95
CA PRO A 92 2.47 -11.09 12.23
C PRO A 92 3.59 -12.12 12.12
N ILE A 93 3.63 -12.91 11.04
CA ILE A 93 4.71 -13.88 10.80
C ILE A 93 6.10 -13.25 10.66
N GLU A 94 6.16 -11.97 10.27
CA GLU A 94 7.40 -11.22 10.11
C GLU A 94 8.13 -11.01 11.46
N GLU A 95 7.42 -11.04 12.59
CA GLU A 95 8.06 -11.03 13.92
C GLU A 95 9.04 -12.20 14.08
N LYS A 96 8.66 -13.37 13.57
CA LYS A 96 9.44 -14.59 13.63
C LYS A 96 10.47 -14.70 12.51
N LEU A 97 10.05 -14.49 11.26
CA LEU A 97 10.90 -14.74 10.09
C LEU A 97 11.91 -13.62 9.83
N LYS A 98 11.58 -12.39 10.20
CA LYS A 98 12.42 -11.18 10.00
C LYS A 98 12.92 -11.03 8.57
N LEU A 99 12.13 -11.51 7.60
CA LEU A 99 12.51 -11.51 6.19
C LEU A 99 12.52 -10.10 5.62
N THR A 100 11.51 -9.29 5.94
CA THR A 100 11.47 -7.87 5.59
C THR A 100 12.68 -7.13 6.16
N ARG A 101 13.02 -7.36 7.45
CA ARG A 101 14.19 -6.73 8.07
C ARG A 101 15.49 -7.07 7.32
N LYS A 102 15.70 -8.33 6.95
CA LYS A 102 16.86 -8.75 6.14
C LYS A 102 16.92 -8.05 4.78
N LEU A 103 15.76 -7.80 4.15
CA LEU A 103 15.72 -7.05 2.89
C LEU A 103 16.07 -5.57 3.12
N LEU A 104 15.65 -4.96 4.23
CA LEU A 104 16.02 -3.59 4.59
C LEU A 104 17.53 -3.42 4.79
N GLU A 105 18.19 -4.38 5.44
CA GLU A 105 19.66 -4.39 5.61
C GLU A 105 20.38 -4.36 4.25
N ILE A 106 19.87 -5.09 3.27
CA ILE A 106 20.42 -5.12 1.91
C ILE A 106 20.14 -3.81 1.16
N ILE A 107 18.92 -3.27 1.30
CA ILE A 107 18.54 -1.98 0.71
C ILE A 107 19.44 -0.87 1.26
N LEU A 108 19.70 -0.85 2.57
CA LEU A 108 20.65 0.06 3.22
C LEU A 108 22.06 -0.09 2.64
N LYS A 109 22.57 -1.32 2.56
CA LYS A 109 23.91 -1.63 2.03
C LYS A 109 24.14 -1.04 0.64
N TYR A 110 23.14 -1.11 -0.23
CA TYR A 110 23.21 -0.61 -1.60
C TYR A 110 22.61 0.79 -1.80
N LYS A 111 22.16 1.46 -0.73
CA LYS A 111 21.71 2.85 -0.70
C LYS A 111 20.50 3.14 -1.63
N PHE A 112 19.58 2.19 -1.78
CA PHE A 112 18.36 2.45 -2.55
C PHE A 112 17.32 3.18 -1.71
N PRO A 113 16.59 4.16 -2.28
CA PRO A 113 15.44 4.77 -1.63
C PRO A 113 14.26 3.79 -1.58
N LEU A 114 13.41 3.99 -0.59
CA LEU A 114 12.37 3.02 -0.23
C LEU A 114 11.01 3.70 -0.04
N HIS A 115 9.95 3.06 -0.52
CA HIS A 115 8.58 3.37 -0.16
C HIS A 115 7.94 2.16 0.54
N VAL A 116 7.66 2.29 1.82
CA VAL A 116 6.97 1.27 2.62
C VAL A 116 5.47 1.52 2.58
N LEU A 117 4.71 0.51 2.12
CA LEU A 117 3.25 0.51 2.16
C LEU A 117 2.80 -0.54 3.17
N THR A 118 2.08 -0.13 4.22
CA THR A 118 1.72 -1.05 5.30
C THR A 118 0.40 -0.68 5.98
N LYS A 119 -0.20 -1.64 6.66
CA LYS A 119 -1.29 -1.49 7.63
C LYS A 119 -0.81 -1.80 9.07
N SER A 120 0.44 -2.19 9.24
CA SER A 120 0.94 -2.81 10.47
C SER A 120 1.76 -1.86 11.32
N LYS A 121 1.56 -1.92 12.64
CA LYS A 121 2.45 -1.24 13.62
C LYS A 121 3.84 -1.87 13.72
N LEU A 122 4.02 -3.08 13.18
CA LEU A 122 5.31 -3.78 13.24
C LEU A 122 6.41 -3.03 12.48
N VAL A 123 6.06 -2.08 11.60
CA VAL A 123 7.03 -1.17 10.95
C VAL A 123 7.89 -0.41 11.98
N LEU A 124 7.35 -0.14 13.17
CA LEU A 124 8.08 0.55 14.25
C LEU A 124 9.28 -0.25 14.77
N ARG A 125 9.30 -1.57 14.60
CA ARG A 125 10.44 -2.44 14.94
C ARG A 125 11.70 -2.07 14.15
N ASP A 126 11.53 -1.62 12.92
CA ASP A 126 12.60 -1.44 11.95
C ASP A 126 12.95 0.05 11.70
N LEU A 127 12.49 0.97 12.57
CA LEU A 127 12.76 2.40 12.44
C LEU A 127 14.25 2.73 12.46
N ASP A 128 15.05 1.94 13.14
CA ASP A 128 16.50 2.04 13.15
C ASP A 128 17.10 1.92 11.74
N LEU A 129 16.73 0.86 11.01
CA LEU A 129 17.18 0.65 9.63
C LEU A 129 16.56 1.67 8.67
N LEU A 130 15.28 2.00 8.85
CA LEU A 130 14.59 2.96 8.00
C LEU A 130 15.22 4.36 8.10
N LYS A 131 15.65 4.79 9.29
CA LYS A 131 16.40 6.06 9.48
C LYS A 131 17.73 6.06 8.74
N GLU A 132 18.48 4.96 8.84
CA GLU A 132 19.75 4.86 8.14
C GLU A 132 19.56 4.80 6.61
N ILE A 133 18.49 4.15 6.12
CA ILE A 133 18.14 4.19 4.68
C ILE A 133 17.78 5.62 4.27
N ASP A 134 16.92 6.31 5.04
CA ASP A 134 16.48 7.69 4.73
C ASP A 134 17.67 8.63 4.55
N LYS A 135 18.64 8.53 5.47
CA LYS A 135 19.85 9.36 5.48
C LYS A 135 20.81 9.06 4.33
N ASN A 136 20.94 7.78 3.94
CA ASN A 136 22.01 7.32 3.04
C ASN A 136 21.55 7.03 1.61
N ALA A 137 20.24 7.06 1.34
CA ALA A 137 19.70 6.69 0.03
C ALA A 137 20.14 7.64 -1.09
N VAL A 138 20.42 7.08 -2.24
CA VAL A 138 20.71 7.80 -3.48
C VAL A 138 19.40 8.00 -4.25
N LEU A 139 18.83 9.19 -4.15
CA LEU A 139 17.61 9.53 -4.86
C LEU A 139 17.84 9.62 -6.38
N PRO A 140 16.86 9.21 -7.20
CA PRO A 140 16.85 9.46 -8.63
C PRO A 140 17.03 10.95 -8.94
N SER A 141 17.79 11.29 -9.96
CA SER A 141 18.16 12.68 -10.29
C SER A 141 16.97 13.59 -10.52
N ASP A 142 15.90 13.07 -11.11
CA ASP A 142 14.64 13.80 -11.38
C ASP A 142 13.78 14.01 -10.12
N LEU A 143 13.93 13.18 -9.10
CA LEU A 143 13.23 13.30 -7.81
C LEU A 143 14.03 14.13 -6.78
N LYS A 144 15.34 14.16 -6.89
CA LYS A 144 16.22 14.84 -5.93
C LYS A 144 15.86 16.31 -5.66
N PRO A 145 15.38 17.10 -6.64
CA PRO A 145 14.93 18.49 -6.39
C PRO A 145 13.60 18.58 -5.61
N LYS A 146 12.77 17.54 -5.67
CA LYS A 146 11.38 17.53 -5.15
C LYS A 146 11.22 16.71 -3.87
N LEU A 147 12.07 15.70 -3.67
CA LEU A 147 12.00 14.76 -2.57
C LEU A 147 13.28 14.86 -1.72
N LYS A 148 13.11 15.09 -0.42
CA LYS A 148 14.24 15.22 0.53
C LYS A 148 14.50 13.92 1.31
N HIS A 149 13.55 13.01 1.29
CA HIS A 149 13.57 11.78 2.07
C HIS A 149 13.93 10.57 1.19
N GLY A 150 14.82 9.75 1.68
CA GLY A 150 15.14 8.45 1.07
C GLY A 150 14.13 7.37 1.43
N VAL A 151 13.30 7.60 2.47
CA VAL A 151 12.23 6.70 2.91
C VAL A 151 10.90 7.42 2.95
N ILE A 152 9.89 6.79 2.38
CA ILE A 152 8.49 7.20 2.41
C ILE A 152 7.72 6.09 3.13
N ILE A 153 6.83 6.44 4.07
CA ILE A 153 6.00 5.45 4.77
C ILE A 153 4.53 5.80 4.59
N SER A 154 3.80 4.96 3.84
CA SER A 154 2.37 5.12 3.60
C SER A 154 1.56 4.11 4.39
N PHE A 155 0.49 4.59 5.02
CA PHE A 155 -0.46 3.73 5.73
C PHE A 155 -1.76 3.60 4.95
N SER A 156 -2.12 2.36 4.59
CA SER A 156 -3.36 2.11 3.87
C SER A 156 -4.55 2.10 4.84
N ILE A 157 -5.56 2.92 4.53
CA ILE A 157 -6.78 3.08 5.32
C ILE A 157 -7.97 3.17 4.34
N SER A 158 -8.97 2.29 4.45
CA SER A 158 -10.14 2.27 3.56
C SER A 158 -11.37 2.94 4.20
N THR A 159 -11.40 3.03 5.52
CA THR A 159 -12.46 3.64 6.31
C THR A 159 -11.96 3.97 7.71
N LEU A 160 -12.58 4.94 8.37
CA LEU A 160 -12.38 5.24 9.79
C LEU A 160 -13.35 4.47 10.70
N ASP A 161 -14.37 3.84 10.16
CA ASP A 161 -15.30 2.99 10.90
C ASP A 161 -14.62 1.64 11.21
N GLU A 162 -14.34 1.41 12.49
CA GLU A 162 -13.63 0.19 12.94
C GLU A 162 -14.48 -1.07 12.74
N LYS A 163 -15.82 -0.98 12.83
CA LYS A 163 -16.70 -2.13 12.60
C LYS A 163 -16.69 -2.52 11.14
N LEU A 164 -16.80 -1.54 10.26
CA LEU A 164 -16.71 -1.75 8.81
C LEU A 164 -15.32 -2.26 8.42
N ALA A 165 -14.25 -1.67 8.96
CA ALA A 165 -12.88 -2.12 8.73
C ALA A 165 -12.69 -3.58 9.14
N LYS A 166 -13.23 -4.02 10.27
CA LYS A 166 -13.14 -5.41 10.73
C LYS A 166 -13.81 -6.40 9.79
N ILE A 167 -14.89 -6.00 9.14
CA ILE A 167 -15.59 -6.83 8.13
C ILE A 167 -14.77 -6.90 6.84
N LEU A 168 -14.27 -5.76 6.37
CA LEU A 168 -13.56 -5.64 5.10
C LEU A 168 -12.11 -6.17 5.16
N GLU A 169 -11.46 -6.06 6.30
CA GLU A 169 -10.04 -6.33 6.54
C GLU A 169 -9.84 -7.19 7.80
N PRO A 170 -10.38 -8.42 7.85
CA PRO A 170 -10.55 -9.19 9.09
C PRO A 170 -9.26 -9.50 9.85
N GLY A 171 -8.12 -9.55 9.15
CA GLY A 171 -6.79 -9.82 9.74
C GLY A 171 -5.92 -8.57 9.95
N ALA A 172 -6.39 -7.40 9.52
CA ALA A 172 -5.59 -6.17 9.63
C ALA A 172 -5.81 -5.46 10.98
N PRO A 173 -4.83 -4.66 11.45
CA PRO A 173 -5.00 -3.75 12.59
C PRO A 173 -6.12 -2.75 12.36
N ALA A 174 -6.71 -2.23 13.46
CA ALA A 174 -7.75 -1.21 13.37
C ALA A 174 -7.25 0.08 12.68
N PRO A 175 -8.13 0.86 12.01
CA PRO A 175 -7.74 2.12 11.38
C PRO A 175 -7.06 3.10 12.34
N ARG A 176 -7.56 3.20 13.58
CA ARG A 176 -6.96 4.05 14.61
C ARG A 176 -5.52 3.64 14.94
N GLU A 177 -5.23 2.34 15.06
CA GLU A 177 -3.88 1.85 15.34
C GLU A 177 -2.90 2.22 14.20
N ARG A 178 -3.37 2.21 12.94
CA ARG A 178 -2.58 2.63 11.77
C ARG A 178 -2.28 4.12 11.80
N LEU A 179 -3.26 4.94 12.15
CA LEU A 179 -3.10 6.40 12.30
C LEU A 179 -2.12 6.74 13.42
N GLU A 180 -2.25 6.10 14.59
CA GLU A 180 -1.32 6.26 15.72
C GLU A 180 0.10 5.83 15.34
N THR A 181 0.23 4.75 14.55
CA THR A 181 1.54 4.30 14.03
C THR A 181 2.12 5.31 13.03
N MET A 182 1.31 5.84 12.13
CA MET A 182 1.72 6.89 11.19
C MET A 182 2.23 8.12 11.94
N LYS A 183 1.51 8.56 12.99
CA LYS A 183 1.92 9.68 13.83
C LYS A 183 3.30 9.44 14.45
N LYS A 184 3.56 8.25 15.01
CA LYS A 184 4.87 7.89 15.53
C LYS A 184 5.97 7.93 14.49
N CYS A 185 5.72 7.41 13.29
CA CYS A 185 6.68 7.53 12.19
C CYS A 185 6.95 8.99 11.82
N LYS A 186 5.92 9.86 11.84
CA LYS A 186 6.08 11.30 11.61
C LYS A 186 6.91 11.97 12.70
N GLU A 187 6.67 11.65 13.96
CA GLU A 187 7.44 12.15 15.11
C GLU A 187 8.92 11.74 15.05
N GLU A 188 9.21 10.58 14.45
CA GLU A 188 10.56 10.09 14.17
C GLU A 188 11.23 10.75 12.93
N GLY A 189 10.52 11.68 12.26
CA GLY A 189 11.04 12.51 11.17
C GLY A 189 10.83 11.98 9.77
N PHE A 190 10.07 10.90 9.57
CA PHE A 190 9.83 10.35 8.24
C PHE A 190 8.80 11.16 7.42
N LEU A 191 8.90 11.07 6.11
CA LEU A 191 7.85 11.47 5.18
C LEU A 191 6.73 10.44 5.22
N THR A 192 5.57 10.82 5.77
CA THR A 192 4.46 9.90 6.00
C THR A 192 3.20 10.32 5.27
N GLY A 193 2.37 9.36 4.89
CA GLY A 193 1.08 9.66 4.28
C GLY A 193 0.02 8.59 4.49
N ALA A 194 -1.22 8.98 4.29
CA ALA A 194 -2.36 8.08 4.28
C ALA A 194 -2.73 7.72 2.83
N CYS A 195 -2.81 6.41 2.54
CA CYS A 195 -3.37 5.89 1.31
C CYS A 195 -4.84 5.53 1.57
N TYR A 196 -5.76 6.44 1.24
CA TYR A 196 -7.19 6.19 1.24
C TYR A 196 -7.56 5.45 -0.05
N ILE A 197 -7.05 4.23 -0.14
CA ILE A 197 -7.17 3.31 -1.26
C ILE A 197 -7.46 1.91 -0.72
N PRO A 198 -8.65 1.34 -1.04
CA PRO A 198 -9.69 1.95 -1.86
C PRO A 198 -10.64 2.86 -1.08
N VAL A 199 -11.14 3.89 -1.74
CA VAL A 199 -12.40 4.55 -1.37
C VAL A 199 -13.55 3.66 -1.81
N LEU A 200 -14.52 3.43 -0.91
CA LEU A 200 -15.66 2.56 -1.14
C LEU A 200 -16.84 3.40 -1.67
N ALA A 201 -17.16 3.27 -2.96
CA ALA A 201 -18.23 4.02 -3.59
C ALA A 201 -19.55 3.90 -2.82
N PHE A 202 -20.26 5.01 -2.62
CA PHE A 202 -21.53 5.13 -1.88
C PHE A 202 -21.47 4.74 -0.38
N ILE A 203 -20.29 4.38 0.15
CA ILE A 203 -20.09 3.97 1.55
C ILE A 203 -19.14 4.92 2.26
N SER A 204 -18.00 5.23 1.66
CA SER A 204 -16.97 6.08 2.25
C SER A 204 -16.48 7.22 1.32
N ASP A 205 -17.26 7.54 0.30
CA ASP A 205 -16.95 8.53 -0.73
C ASP A 205 -17.82 9.79 -0.69
N THR A 206 -18.68 9.95 0.32
CA THR A 206 -19.42 11.20 0.49
C THR A 206 -18.47 12.35 0.82
N GLU A 207 -18.88 13.59 0.55
CA GLU A 207 -18.08 14.77 0.88
C GLU A 207 -17.65 14.78 2.35
N GLU A 208 -18.58 14.48 3.25
CA GLU A 208 -18.32 14.41 4.69
C GLU A 208 -17.30 13.31 5.06
N GLN A 209 -17.42 12.14 4.43
CA GLN A 209 -16.50 11.02 4.70
C GLN A 209 -15.08 11.31 4.19
N LEU A 210 -14.97 11.90 3.00
CA LEU A 210 -13.69 12.32 2.44
C LEU A 210 -13.05 13.42 3.29
N ASP A 211 -13.83 14.43 3.67
CA ASP A 211 -13.38 15.53 4.54
C ASP A 211 -12.87 14.97 5.87
N LYS A 212 -13.66 14.15 6.55
CA LYS A 212 -13.31 13.52 7.82
C LYS A 212 -12.02 12.69 7.69
N MET A 213 -11.87 11.90 6.63
CA MET A 213 -10.67 11.09 6.40
C MET A 213 -9.43 11.94 6.20
N ILE A 214 -9.51 12.95 5.32
CA ILE A 214 -8.37 13.82 4.98
C ILE A 214 -7.97 14.66 6.20
N LYS A 215 -8.97 15.24 6.90
CA LYS A 215 -8.73 15.96 8.15
C LYS A 215 -8.07 15.08 9.20
N THR A 216 -8.60 13.87 9.42
CA THR A 216 -8.02 12.93 10.39
C THR A 216 -6.58 12.56 10.03
N ALA A 217 -6.29 12.25 8.77
CA ALA A 217 -4.93 11.97 8.34
C ALA A 217 -4.00 13.17 8.64
N LYS A 218 -4.45 14.41 8.36
CA LYS A 218 -3.71 15.63 8.69
C LYS A 218 -3.45 15.77 10.19
N ASP A 219 -4.48 15.55 11.02
CA ASP A 219 -4.40 15.67 12.49
C ASP A 219 -3.42 14.63 13.08
N TYR A 220 -3.26 13.49 12.42
CA TYR A 220 -2.27 12.46 12.76
C TYR A 220 -0.91 12.64 12.06
N GLY A 221 -0.66 13.79 11.43
CA GLY A 221 0.65 14.18 10.93
C GLY A 221 0.99 13.70 9.52
N ALA A 222 0.00 13.29 8.71
CA ALA A 222 0.26 12.96 7.31
C ALA A 222 0.76 14.19 6.52
N ASP A 223 1.79 14.00 5.72
CA ASP A 223 2.30 14.99 4.78
C ASP A 223 1.50 15.03 3.48
N TYR A 224 0.88 13.88 3.15
CA TYR A 224 0.04 13.73 1.96
C TYR A 224 -1.06 12.68 2.19
N VAL A 225 -2.11 12.77 1.37
CA VAL A 225 -3.18 11.76 1.30
C VAL A 225 -3.38 11.37 -0.16
N LEU A 226 -3.21 10.08 -0.46
CA LEU A 226 -3.55 9.52 -1.76
C LEU A 226 -4.98 8.97 -1.70
N VAL A 227 -5.84 9.41 -2.61
CA VAL A 227 -7.26 9.01 -2.66
C VAL A 227 -7.53 8.26 -3.96
N GLY A 228 -7.88 6.98 -3.87
CA GLY A 228 -8.07 6.14 -5.05
C GLY A 228 -9.30 5.25 -4.98
N ALA A 229 -9.94 5.06 -6.13
CA ALA A 229 -11.15 4.27 -6.26
C ALA A 229 -10.91 2.77 -6.08
N LEU A 230 -11.98 2.05 -5.73
CA LEU A 230 -12.00 0.61 -5.60
C LEU A 230 -11.79 -0.08 -6.96
N THR A 231 -11.01 -1.16 -6.94
CA THR A 231 -10.81 -2.05 -8.09
C THR A 231 -11.28 -3.46 -7.76
N LEU A 232 -12.13 -4.06 -8.61
CA LEU A 232 -12.77 -5.36 -8.38
C LEU A 232 -12.42 -6.33 -9.49
N PHE A 233 -11.50 -7.26 -9.23
CA PHE A 233 -11.06 -8.28 -10.18
C PHE A 233 -11.76 -9.63 -9.95
N GLY A 234 -11.90 -10.36 -11.06
CA GLY A 234 -12.24 -11.79 -11.10
C GLY A 234 -13.69 -12.11 -10.79
N ASN A 235 -14.08 -13.33 -11.13
CA ASN A 235 -15.43 -13.86 -10.91
C ASN A 235 -15.40 -15.22 -10.16
N GLY A 236 -14.22 -15.69 -9.76
CA GLY A 236 -14.06 -16.87 -8.95
C GLY A 236 -14.55 -16.67 -7.51
N PRO A 237 -14.81 -17.75 -6.76
CA PRO A 237 -15.42 -17.66 -5.42
C PRO A 237 -14.55 -16.94 -4.38
N ALA A 238 -13.23 -16.85 -4.59
CA ALA A 238 -12.27 -16.18 -3.72
C ALA A 238 -11.78 -14.84 -4.27
N ASP A 239 -12.27 -14.40 -5.42
CA ASP A 239 -11.87 -13.17 -6.07
C ASP A 239 -12.53 -11.94 -5.40
N CYS A 240 -11.83 -10.80 -5.45
CA CYS A 240 -12.28 -9.62 -4.71
C CYS A 240 -13.64 -9.12 -5.19
N LYS A 241 -13.96 -9.21 -6.49
CA LYS A 241 -15.27 -8.83 -7.00
C LYS A 241 -16.39 -9.67 -6.36
N THR A 242 -16.24 -10.99 -6.38
CA THR A 242 -17.22 -11.91 -5.79
C THR A 242 -17.38 -11.69 -4.29
N LEU A 243 -16.27 -11.57 -3.57
CA LEU A 243 -16.29 -11.36 -2.11
C LEU A 243 -16.92 -10.01 -1.75
N TYR A 244 -16.60 -8.97 -2.51
CA TYR A 244 -17.13 -7.64 -2.26
C TYR A 244 -18.63 -7.53 -2.59
N TYR A 245 -19.10 -8.19 -3.65
CA TYR A 245 -20.53 -8.26 -3.96
C TYR A 245 -21.30 -9.02 -2.88
N LYS A 246 -20.77 -10.14 -2.36
CA LYS A 246 -21.37 -10.84 -1.20
C LYS A 246 -21.42 -9.97 0.06
N PHE A 247 -20.38 -9.15 0.28
CA PHE A 247 -20.40 -8.16 1.35
C PHE A 247 -21.53 -7.14 1.15
N LEU A 248 -21.70 -6.60 -0.06
CA LEU A 248 -22.80 -5.68 -0.37
C LEU A 248 -24.16 -6.36 -0.18
N GLU A 249 -24.36 -7.58 -0.68
CA GLU A 249 -25.61 -8.34 -0.51
C GLU A 249 -26.00 -8.47 0.97
N ARG A 250 -25.02 -8.63 1.84
CA ARG A 250 -25.27 -8.86 3.27
C ARG A 250 -25.48 -7.57 4.06
N TYR A 251 -24.73 -6.51 3.74
CA TYR A 251 -24.67 -5.31 4.60
C TYR A 251 -25.23 -4.04 3.95
N PHE A 252 -25.34 -4.00 2.63
CA PHE A 252 -25.76 -2.84 1.83
C PHE A 252 -26.50 -3.30 0.55
N PRO A 253 -27.57 -4.12 0.67
CA PRO A 253 -28.23 -4.71 -0.50
C PRO A 253 -28.80 -3.66 -1.46
N GLU A 254 -29.17 -2.49 -0.96
CA GLU A 254 -29.66 -1.35 -1.74
C GLU A 254 -28.61 -0.74 -2.67
N LEU A 255 -27.31 -0.98 -2.39
CA LEU A 255 -26.21 -0.48 -3.22
C LEU A 255 -25.87 -1.39 -4.40
N LEU A 256 -26.33 -2.64 -4.41
CA LEU A 256 -26.02 -3.59 -5.48
C LEU A 256 -26.32 -3.06 -6.90
N PRO A 257 -27.51 -2.48 -7.17
CA PRO A 257 -27.79 -1.93 -8.49
C PRO A 257 -26.84 -0.78 -8.87
N LYS A 258 -26.49 0.07 -7.90
CA LYS A 258 -25.56 1.20 -8.09
C LYS A 258 -24.17 0.71 -8.44
N TYR A 259 -23.65 -0.30 -7.73
CA TYR A 259 -22.34 -0.91 -8.04
C TYR A 259 -22.32 -1.58 -9.41
N LYS A 260 -23.38 -2.31 -9.78
CA LYS A 260 -23.52 -2.91 -11.11
C LYS A 260 -23.47 -1.85 -12.21
N SER A 261 -24.14 -0.71 -12.01
CA SER A 261 -24.10 0.41 -12.93
C SER A 261 -22.75 1.10 -13.00
N LEU A 262 -22.07 1.27 -11.82
CA LEU A 262 -20.80 1.95 -11.72
C LEU A 262 -19.65 1.16 -12.36
N PHE A 263 -19.59 -0.14 -12.12
CA PHE A 263 -18.51 -1.01 -12.62
C PHE A 263 -18.83 -1.64 -14.00
N LYS A 264 -20.11 -1.80 -14.36
CA LYS A 264 -20.54 -2.47 -15.60
C LYS A 264 -19.81 -3.81 -15.78
N ILE A 265 -19.06 -3.96 -16.87
CA ILE A 265 -18.24 -5.14 -17.18
C ILE A 265 -16.76 -4.97 -16.80
N PHE A 266 -16.37 -3.76 -16.33
CA PHE A 266 -15.00 -3.44 -16.02
C PHE A 266 -14.64 -3.77 -14.58
N PHE A 267 -13.34 -3.80 -14.29
CA PHE A 267 -12.80 -4.00 -12.95
C PHE A 267 -12.60 -2.69 -12.19
N GLN A 268 -12.75 -1.55 -12.86
CA GLN A 268 -12.70 -0.20 -12.27
C GLN A 268 -14.05 0.49 -12.45
N PRO A 269 -14.40 1.44 -11.57
CA PRO A 269 -15.57 2.29 -11.76
C PRO A 269 -15.41 3.17 -13.01
N THR A 270 -16.49 3.79 -13.43
CA THR A 270 -16.48 4.68 -14.61
C THR A 270 -15.44 5.78 -14.46
N LYS A 271 -14.97 6.29 -15.61
CA LYS A 271 -13.94 7.35 -15.63
C LYS A 271 -14.47 8.63 -14.98
N GLU A 272 -15.72 8.98 -15.23
CA GLU A 272 -16.39 10.13 -14.66
C GLU A 272 -16.37 10.08 -13.13
N TYR A 273 -16.71 8.93 -12.54
CA TYR A 273 -16.64 8.75 -11.08
C TYR A 273 -15.22 8.93 -10.54
N GLN A 274 -14.21 8.39 -11.23
CA GLN A 274 -12.82 8.51 -10.81
C GLN A 274 -12.34 9.96 -10.87
N GLU A 275 -12.71 10.70 -11.91
CA GLU A 275 -12.39 12.12 -12.08
C GLU A 275 -13.06 12.98 -10.99
N GLU A 276 -14.35 12.79 -10.75
CA GLU A 276 -15.09 13.48 -9.67
C GLU A 276 -14.50 13.18 -8.28
N LEU A 277 -14.11 11.94 -8.01
CA LEU A 277 -13.45 11.57 -6.76
C LEU A 277 -12.12 12.31 -6.60
N GLN A 278 -11.31 12.38 -7.66
CA GLN A 278 -10.06 13.11 -7.66
C GLN A 278 -10.26 14.62 -7.44
N GLU A 279 -11.18 15.24 -8.14
CA GLU A 279 -11.48 16.68 -8.00
C GLU A 279 -11.91 17.02 -6.56
N ARG A 280 -12.81 16.22 -5.99
CA ARG A 280 -13.23 16.39 -4.58
C ARG A 280 -12.07 16.24 -3.62
N SER A 281 -11.24 15.21 -3.82
CA SER A 281 -10.09 14.97 -2.94
C SER A 281 -9.06 16.10 -3.01
N ILE A 282 -8.76 16.61 -4.20
CA ILE A 282 -7.83 17.74 -4.42
C ILE A 282 -8.34 18.99 -3.69
N ARG A 283 -9.63 19.31 -3.86
CA ARG A 283 -10.26 20.46 -3.22
C ARG A 283 -10.19 20.37 -1.69
N ILE A 284 -10.56 19.20 -1.12
CA ILE A 284 -10.51 19.00 0.33
C ILE A 284 -9.07 19.04 0.85
N CYS A 285 -8.14 18.39 0.17
CA CYS A 285 -6.72 18.45 0.53
C CYS A 285 -6.20 19.90 0.56
N SER A 286 -6.61 20.72 -0.42
CA SER A 286 -6.25 22.14 -0.49
C SER A 286 -6.79 22.93 0.72
N ASN A 287 -8.04 22.69 1.15
CA ASN A 287 -8.65 23.32 2.32
C ASN A 287 -7.83 23.05 3.60
N TYR A 288 -7.29 21.87 3.76
CA TYR A 288 -6.47 21.47 4.90
C TYR A 288 -4.97 21.74 4.70
N LYS A 289 -4.54 22.30 3.57
CA LYS A 289 -3.12 22.51 3.22
C LYS A 289 -2.30 21.23 3.35
N ILE A 290 -2.87 20.11 2.94
CA ILE A 290 -2.19 18.82 2.84
C ILE A 290 -2.02 18.45 1.36
N LYS A 291 -0.92 17.78 1.03
CA LYS A 291 -0.69 17.36 -0.35
C LYS A 291 -1.59 16.19 -0.73
N ASN A 292 -2.03 16.16 -1.98
CA ASN A 292 -2.73 15.02 -2.58
C ASN A 292 -1.79 14.09 -3.40
N ARG A 293 -0.48 14.35 -3.31
CA ARG A 293 0.61 13.57 -3.94
C ARG A 293 1.84 13.60 -3.05
N ILE A 294 2.75 12.65 -3.23
CA ILE A 294 4.02 12.59 -2.49
C ILE A 294 4.90 13.78 -2.88
N VAL A 295 5.04 14.02 -4.16
CA VAL A 295 5.74 15.17 -4.74
C VAL A 295 4.81 15.97 -5.65
N LEU A 296 4.98 17.29 -5.67
CA LEU A 296 4.22 18.19 -6.53
C LEU A 296 5.03 18.54 -7.79
#